data_2c87a580dbd351af1f10b3a4f99e245d
#
_entry.id   2c87a580dbd351af1f10b3a4f99e245d
#
_cell.length_a   1.000
_cell.length_b   1.000
_cell.length_c   1.000
_cell.angle_alpha   90.00
_cell.angle_beta   90.00
_cell.angle_gamma   90.00
#
_symmetry.space_group_name_H-M   'P 1'
#
loop_
_entity.id
_entity.type
_entity.pdbx_description
1 polymer ?
#
loop_
_entity_poly.entity_id
_entity_poly.type
_entity_poly.pdbx_seq_one_letter_code
_entity_poly.pdbx_strand_id
1 'polypeptide(L)'
;MKICRSLSTMRNRFSANRLRAICCTILLFLAAGCTQKKDIKPRAATDKPSIVSLAPSMTEMIFAIGAGDQLVGRTTACDWPAAAAKVPVAGSFGRPSLEVLAAIHPDLVVDVDLADEEMGKKISALGIHQESIACKSPDDIPAALRKLGKLTGHTREADSLALSISKGLAQFKTEAERQKNKKSVYLEIWNDPFWTGGKGSYTSALIACAGGRNIGDAVEKEYFEISQEWVIEKSPEVIACMYMDKKSSAADNVINRPGWHSIAAVKHRQVYDRLDNNLFLRPGPRVLEGIAQLHRMIYPVERAAP
;
A
#
# COMPACT_ATOMS: atom_id res chain seq x y z
N MET A 1 -24.12 88.18 -6.32
CA MET A 1 -23.31 89.25 -5.66
C MET A 1 -22.29 88.53 -4.77
N LYS A 2 -21.07 88.54 -5.18
CA LYS A 2 -19.78 88.83 -4.44
C LYS A 2 -19.74 88.05 -3.09
N ILE A 3 -18.71 87.30 -2.70
CA ILE A 3 -17.24 87.46 -2.67
C ILE A 3 -16.64 86.11 -2.32
N CYS A 4 -15.90 85.44 -3.08
CA CYS A 4 -14.43 85.59 -3.38
C CYS A 4 -13.45 85.10 -2.27
N ARG A 5 -12.73 84.09 -2.66
CA ARG A 5 -11.27 83.85 -2.47
C ARG A 5 -10.75 83.33 -1.14
N SER A 6 -9.99 82.32 -1.35
CA SER A 6 -8.62 82.10 -0.86
C SER A 6 -8.48 81.13 0.31
N LEU A 7 -8.04 79.99 0.03
CA LEU A 7 -7.03 79.24 0.82
C LEU A 7 -6.63 77.95 0.00
N SER A 8 -5.74 78.20 -0.95
CA SER A 8 -4.93 77.16 -1.54
C SER A 8 -3.50 77.33 -1.06
N THR A 9 -2.80 76.28 -0.86
CA THR A 9 -1.38 76.16 -0.54
C THR A 9 -1.04 75.87 0.93
N MET A 10 -1.40 74.66 1.38
CA MET A 10 -0.62 73.92 2.40
C MET A 10 -1.04 72.44 2.47
N ARG A 11 -0.85 71.71 1.38
CA ARG A 11 -0.99 70.25 1.38
C ARG A 11 -0.18 69.72 0.23
N ASN A 12 1.06 69.31 0.47
CA ASN A 12 1.76 68.29 -0.34
C ASN A 12 3.25 68.13 -0.01
N ARG A 13 3.61 68.04 1.27
CA ARG A 13 4.99 67.61 1.60
C ARG A 13 5.08 66.49 2.62
N PHE A 14 3.99 65.97 3.15
CA PHE A 14 4.02 64.87 4.14
C PHE A 14 3.68 63.47 3.56
N SER A 15 3.26 63.37 2.30
CA SER A 15 2.78 62.09 1.76
C SER A 15 3.88 61.22 1.11
N ALA A 16 4.94 61.84 0.58
CA ALA A 16 5.94 61.10 -0.21
C ALA A 16 6.91 60.25 0.63
N ASN A 17 7.24 60.69 1.82
CA ASN A 17 8.20 59.96 2.70
C ASN A 17 7.55 58.77 3.45
N ARG A 18 6.24 58.80 3.73
CA ARG A 18 5.55 57.67 4.34
C ARG A 18 5.28 56.57 3.36
N LEU A 19 5.03 56.86 2.08
CA LEU A 19 4.86 55.84 1.03
C LEU A 19 6.18 55.10 0.71
N ARG A 20 7.32 55.83 0.74
CA ARG A 20 8.64 55.18 0.54
C ARG A 20 9.06 54.30 1.71
N ALA A 21 8.71 54.61 2.93
CA ALA A 21 8.99 53.78 4.11
C ALA A 21 8.13 52.50 4.11
N ILE A 22 6.87 52.55 3.68
CA ILE A 22 5.99 51.39 3.60
C ILE A 22 6.40 50.45 2.46
N CYS A 23 6.82 50.96 1.29
CA CYS A 23 7.33 50.13 0.22
C CYS A 23 8.65 49.41 0.56
N CYS A 24 9.55 50.03 1.30
CA CYS A 24 10.80 49.38 1.74
C CYS A 24 10.57 48.29 2.79
N THR A 25 9.58 48.42 3.68
CA THR A 25 9.25 47.40 4.67
C THR A 25 8.53 46.18 4.02
N ILE A 26 7.72 46.37 2.99
CA ILE A 26 7.06 45.29 2.25
C ILE A 26 8.07 44.52 1.38
N LEU A 27 9.07 45.17 0.79
CA LEU A 27 10.13 44.47 0.03
C LEU A 27 11.07 43.64 0.93
N LEU A 28 11.26 44.01 2.20
CA LEU A 28 12.09 43.24 3.14
C LEU A 28 11.37 41.97 3.66
N PHE A 29 10.03 41.91 3.68
CA PHE A 29 9.29 40.72 4.08
C PHE A 29 9.11 39.70 2.96
N LEU A 30 9.29 40.06 1.69
CA LEU A 30 9.22 39.13 0.55
C LEU A 30 10.51 38.34 0.31
N ALA A 31 11.64 38.73 0.96
CA ALA A 31 12.91 38.04 0.84
C ALA A 31 13.15 36.94 1.92
N ALA A 32 12.23 36.79 2.89
CA ALA A 32 12.36 35.81 3.97
C ALA A 32 11.55 34.52 3.72
N GLY A 33 11.02 34.33 2.52
CA GLY A 33 10.48 33.06 2.04
C GLY A 33 11.58 32.08 1.64
N CYS A 34 12.53 31.81 2.56
CA CYS A 34 13.43 30.66 2.42
C CYS A 34 12.60 29.40 2.44
N THR A 35 12.24 28.86 1.26
CA THR A 35 11.98 27.44 1.10
C THR A 35 13.16 26.70 1.73
N GLN A 36 12.93 26.08 2.87
CA GLN A 36 13.86 25.10 3.43
C GLN A 36 13.99 23.98 2.40
N LYS A 37 14.94 24.10 1.48
CA LYS A 37 15.51 22.94 0.83
C LYS A 37 16.03 22.08 1.98
N LYS A 38 15.34 20.98 2.25
CA LYS A 38 15.87 19.93 3.10
C LYS A 38 17.15 19.47 2.40
N ASP A 39 18.29 19.91 2.91
CA ASP A 39 19.59 19.46 2.44
C ASP A 39 19.62 17.93 2.62
N ILE A 40 19.53 17.22 1.52
CA ILE A 40 19.78 15.77 1.47
C ILE A 40 21.29 15.69 1.70
N LYS A 41 21.68 15.37 2.95
CA LYS A 41 23.10 15.14 3.28
C LYS A 41 23.61 14.04 2.37
N PRO A 42 24.79 14.24 1.70
CA PRO A 42 25.42 13.17 0.97
C PRO A 42 25.61 11.97 1.89
N ARG A 43 25.11 10.82 1.47
CA ARG A 43 25.33 9.55 2.18
C ARG A 43 26.83 9.24 2.13
N ALA A 44 27.42 8.84 3.26
CA ALA A 44 28.75 8.24 3.25
C ALA A 44 28.74 7.05 2.27
N ALA A 45 29.75 6.94 1.41
CA ALA A 45 29.89 5.85 0.47
C ALA A 45 29.88 4.52 1.25
N THR A 46 28.78 3.78 1.13
CA THR A 46 28.65 2.41 1.65
C THR A 46 28.84 1.47 0.46
N ASP A 47 29.49 0.33 0.67
CA ASP A 47 29.64 -0.74 -0.36
C ASP A 47 28.27 -1.34 -0.78
N LYS A 48 27.17 -0.92 -0.16
CA LYS A 48 25.83 -1.42 -0.39
C LYS A 48 24.98 -0.39 -1.16
N PRO A 49 24.13 -0.84 -2.11
CA PRO A 49 23.35 0.05 -2.94
C PRO A 49 22.33 0.86 -2.16
N SER A 50 22.09 2.09 -2.58
CA SER A 50 20.97 2.92 -2.13
C SER A 50 19.70 2.54 -2.90
N ILE A 51 18.58 2.35 -2.20
CA ILE A 51 17.39 1.76 -2.77
C ILE A 51 16.18 2.70 -2.59
N VAL A 52 15.38 2.85 -3.63
CA VAL A 52 14.02 3.40 -3.53
C VAL A 52 13.02 2.27 -3.75
N SER A 53 12.12 2.09 -2.81
CA SER A 53 11.03 1.11 -2.89
C SER A 53 9.73 1.78 -3.32
N LEU A 54 9.15 1.36 -4.44
CA LEU A 54 7.90 1.88 -4.98
C LEU A 54 6.67 1.07 -4.57
N ALA A 55 6.84 0.02 -3.74
CA ALA A 55 5.74 -0.81 -3.29
C ALA A 55 5.86 -1.19 -1.80
N PRO A 56 4.74 -1.21 -1.05
CA PRO A 56 4.72 -1.59 0.35
C PRO A 56 5.32 -2.98 0.61
N SER A 57 4.98 -3.99 -0.20
CA SER A 57 5.51 -5.35 -0.08
C SER A 57 7.03 -5.42 -0.22
N MET A 58 7.61 -4.65 -1.15
CA MET A 58 9.06 -4.55 -1.33
C MET A 58 9.71 -3.89 -0.13
N THR A 59 9.12 -2.79 0.38
CA THR A 59 9.59 -2.13 1.60
C THR A 59 9.63 -3.12 2.78
N GLU A 60 8.55 -3.87 2.98
CA GLU A 60 8.47 -4.87 4.06
C GLU A 60 9.53 -5.96 3.90
N MET A 61 9.74 -6.48 2.68
CA MET A 61 10.76 -7.49 2.40
C MET A 61 12.18 -6.97 2.66
N ILE A 62 12.49 -5.74 2.21
CA ILE A 62 13.81 -5.11 2.41
C ILE A 62 14.11 -4.95 3.90
N PHE A 63 13.16 -4.50 4.70
CA PHE A 63 13.32 -4.44 6.15
C PHE A 63 13.47 -5.83 6.78
N ALA A 64 12.69 -6.81 6.33
CA ALA A 64 12.68 -8.17 6.88
C ALA A 64 14.00 -8.92 6.67
N ILE A 65 14.73 -8.63 5.59
CA ILE A 65 16.06 -9.19 5.34
C ILE A 65 17.22 -8.36 5.94
N GLY A 66 16.89 -7.29 6.70
CA GLY A 66 17.90 -6.45 7.35
C GLY A 66 18.51 -5.35 6.49
N ALA A 67 17.96 -5.08 5.29
CA ALA A 67 18.48 -4.07 4.35
C ALA A 67 17.79 -2.70 4.48
N GLY A 68 17.05 -2.45 5.58
CA GLY A 68 16.28 -1.22 5.77
C GLY A 68 17.11 0.07 5.79
N ASP A 69 18.37 0.01 6.17
CA ASP A 69 19.33 1.12 6.18
C ASP A 69 19.74 1.58 4.76
N GLN A 70 19.53 0.73 3.75
CA GLN A 70 19.78 1.04 2.34
C GLN A 70 18.61 1.82 1.71
N LEU A 71 17.43 1.83 2.33
CA LEU A 71 16.27 2.58 1.82
C LEU A 71 16.48 4.08 1.95
N VAL A 72 16.58 4.77 0.82
CA VAL A 72 16.70 6.23 0.70
C VAL A 72 15.39 6.89 0.25
N GLY A 73 14.41 6.09 -0.20
CA GLY A 73 13.10 6.55 -0.60
C GLY A 73 12.03 5.44 -0.59
N ARG A 74 10.79 5.84 -0.34
CA ARG A 74 9.62 4.98 -0.34
C ARG A 74 8.38 5.69 -0.87
N THR A 75 7.29 4.97 -1.12
CA THR A 75 6.00 5.61 -1.42
C THR A 75 5.24 5.97 -0.14
N THR A 76 4.22 6.83 -0.27
CA THR A 76 3.31 7.17 0.84
C THR A 76 2.59 5.95 1.42
N ALA A 77 2.39 4.89 0.64
CA ALA A 77 1.73 3.66 1.07
C ALA A 77 2.63 2.69 1.85
N CYS A 78 3.96 2.92 1.89
CA CYS A 78 4.91 2.09 2.62
C CYS A 78 4.93 2.51 4.10
N ASP A 79 4.11 1.89 4.93
CA ASP A 79 3.86 2.22 6.33
C ASP A 79 4.37 1.16 7.32
N TRP A 80 4.84 0.00 6.82
CA TRP A 80 5.36 -1.09 7.64
C TRP A 80 6.78 -1.50 7.25
N PRO A 81 7.66 -1.86 8.23
CA PRO A 81 7.47 -1.67 9.68
C PRO A 81 7.44 -0.19 10.07
N ALA A 82 7.18 0.12 11.35
CA ALA A 82 7.13 1.52 11.82
C ALA A 82 8.39 2.33 11.47
N ALA A 83 9.55 1.67 11.35
CA ALA A 83 10.80 2.27 10.92
C ALA A 83 10.73 2.83 9.48
N ALA A 84 9.89 2.27 8.60
CA ALA A 84 9.70 2.75 7.24
C ALA A 84 9.21 4.21 7.20
N ALA A 85 8.44 4.65 8.20
CA ALA A 85 7.97 6.03 8.28
C ALA A 85 9.10 7.07 8.31
N LYS A 86 10.32 6.68 8.71
CA LYS A 86 11.50 7.56 8.75
C LYS A 86 12.17 7.73 7.38
N VAL A 87 11.88 6.84 6.42
CA VAL A 87 12.43 6.90 5.06
C VAL A 87 11.70 8.01 4.29
N PRO A 88 12.43 8.90 3.57
CA PRO A 88 11.83 9.95 2.76
C PRO A 88 10.82 9.43 1.73
N VAL A 89 9.79 10.23 1.44
CA VAL A 89 8.78 9.88 0.43
C VAL A 89 9.28 10.25 -0.96
N ALA A 90 9.28 9.29 -1.87
CA ALA A 90 9.68 9.43 -3.27
C ALA A 90 8.50 9.36 -4.25
N GLY A 91 7.27 9.50 -3.75
CA GLY A 91 6.04 9.49 -4.55
C GLY A 91 4.91 8.71 -3.89
N SER A 92 3.82 8.50 -4.62
CA SER A 92 2.72 7.63 -4.20
C SER A 92 2.82 6.25 -4.87
N PHE A 93 2.08 5.27 -4.35
CA PHE A 93 2.01 3.93 -4.91
C PHE A 93 1.59 3.97 -6.39
N GLY A 94 2.36 3.30 -7.26
CA GLY A 94 2.18 3.34 -8.70
C GLY A 94 2.52 4.67 -9.41
N ARG A 95 2.91 5.73 -8.66
CA ARG A 95 3.25 7.05 -9.21
C ARG A 95 4.48 7.64 -8.50
N PRO A 96 5.70 7.19 -8.83
CA PRO A 96 6.93 7.77 -8.32
C PRO A 96 7.11 9.21 -8.82
N SER A 97 7.78 10.05 -8.03
CA SER A 97 8.19 11.38 -8.46
C SER A 97 9.55 11.29 -9.15
N LEU A 98 9.58 11.50 -10.48
CA LEU A 98 10.83 11.52 -11.24
C LEU A 98 11.78 12.62 -10.77
N GLU A 99 11.25 13.76 -10.32
CA GLU A 99 12.05 14.87 -9.77
C GLU A 99 12.77 14.42 -8.49
N VAL A 100 12.06 13.74 -7.60
CA VAL A 100 12.64 13.21 -6.35
C VAL A 100 13.64 12.10 -6.66
N LEU A 101 13.34 11.19 -7.60
CA LEU A 101 14.28 10.14 -8.03
C LEU A 101 15.57 10.73 -8.63
N ALA A 102 15.44 11.75 -9.48
CA ALA A 102 16.60 12.46 -10.05
C ALA A 102 17.44 13.17 -8.96
N ALA A 103 16.79 13.73 -7.93
CA ALA A 103 17.49 14.40 -6.83
C ALA A 103 18.20 13.41 -5.87
N ILE A 104 17.57 12.26 -5.59
CA ILE A 104 18.14 11.20 -4.73
C ILE A 104 19.21 10.43 -5.49
N HIS A 105 19.00 10.17 -6.77
CA HIS A 105 19.81 9.33 -7.66
C HIS A 105 20.18 7.97 -7.01
N PRO A 106 19.17 7.12 -6.69
CA PRO A 106 19.43 5.83 -6.06
C PRO A 106 20.16 4.89 -7.01
N ASP A 107 20.90 3.93 -6.47
CA ASP A 107 21.53 2.88 -7.27
C ASP A 107 20.49 1.89 -7.81
N LEU A 108 19.38 1.71 -7.08
CA LEU A 108 18.34 0.73 -7.40
C LEU A 108 16.94 1.28 -7.07
N VAL A 109 16.00 1.10 -7.99
CA VAL A 109 14.57 1.22 -7.76
C VAL A 109 13.94 -0.17 -7.80
N VAL A 110 13.13 -0.53 -6.81
CA VAL A 110 12.37 -1.79 -6.79
C VAL A 110 10.87 -1.53 -6.78
N ASP A 111 10.14 -2.27 -7.59
CA ASP A 111 8.68 -2.20 -7.70
C ASP A 111 8.02 -3.60 -7.85
N VAL A 112 6.71 -3.64 -8.06
CA VAL A 112 5.90 -4.86 -8.22
C VAL A 112 5.15 -4.88 -9.56
N ASP A 113 5.75 -4.38 -10.62
CA ASP A 113 5.13 -4.33 -11.95
C ASP A 113 3.93 -3.36 -12.05
N LEU A 114 3.93 -2.32 -11.19
CA LEU A 114 2.88 -1.28 -11.17
C LEU A 114 3.28 0.00 -11.90
N ALA A 115 4.57 0.18 -12.20
CA ALA A 115 5.00 1.22 -13.09
C ALA A 115 4.65 0.77 -14.51
N ASP A 116 3.89 1.59 -15.24
CA ASP A 116 3.69 1.34 -16.65
C ASP A 116 5.03 1.36 -17.39
N GLU A 117 5.08 0.76 -18.57
CA GLU A 117 6.30 0.68 -19.39
C GLU A 117 6.92 2.06 -19.64
N GLU A 118 6.10 3.10 -19.74
CA GLU A 118 6.54 4.48 -19.95
C GLU A 118 7.26 5.02 -18.70
N MET A 119 6.75 4.72 -17.51
CA MET A 119 7.38 5.11 -16.25
C MET A 119 8.74 4.41 -16.09
N GLY A 120 8.82 3.12 -16.42
CA GLY A 120 10.08 2.38 -16.43
C GLY A 120 11.14 3.00 -17.35
N LYS A 121 10.74 3.39 -18.58
CA LYS A 121 11.61 4.11 -19.53
C LYS A 121 12.10 5.45 -18.98
N LYS A 122 11.23 6.21 -18.30
CA LYS A 122 11.59 7.49 -17.66
C LYS A 122 12.59 7.30 -16.51
N ILE A 123 12.42 6.28 -15.68
CA ILE A 123 13.36 5.95 -14.61
C ILE A 123 14.72 5.55 -15.20
N SER A 124 14.72 4.68 -16.21
CA SER A 124 15.94 4.25 -16.91
C SER A 124 16.67 5.43 -17.59
N ALA A 125 15.95 6.41 -18.14
CA ALA A 125 16.52 7.61 -18.73
C ALA A 125 17.25 8.52 -17.70
N LEU A 126 16.96 8.36 -16.41
CA LEU A 126 17.72 8.99 -15.32
C LEU A 126 19.03 8.24 -14.98
N GLY A 127 19.33 7.14 -15.67
CA GLY A 127 20.50 6.29 -15.38
C GLY A 127 20.31 5.40 -14.14
N ILE A 128 19.08 5.25 -13.65
CA ILE A 128 18.75 4.47 -12.46
C ILE A 128 18.40 3.04 -12.86
N HIS A 129 19.01 2.06 -12.18
CA HIS A 129 18.62 0.66 -12.37
C HIS A 129 17.27 0.37 -11.72
N GLN A 130 16.35 -0.27 -12.47
CA GLN A 130 15.04 -0.67 -12.00
C GLN A 130 14.88 -2.20 -12.03
N GLU A 131 14.33 -2.75 -10.95
CA GLU A 131 13.97 -4.15 -10.81
C GLU A 131 12.51 -4.32 -10.43
N SER A 132 11.74 -4.95 -11.32
CA SER A 132 10.35 -5.32 -11.06
C SER A 132 10.28 -6.73 -10.50
N ILE A 133 9.62 -6.90 -9.35
CA ILE A 133 9.52 -8.18 -8.63
C ILE A 133 8.06 -8.45 -8.31
N ALA A 134 7.35 -9.02 -9.26
CA ALA A 134 5.95 -9.39 -9.07
C ALA A 134 5.83 -10.67 -8.23
N CYS A 135 4.85 -10.69 -7.31
CA CYS A 135 4.42 -11.87 -6.57
C CYS A 135 2.92 -12.07 -6.83
N LYS A 136 2.58 -13.00 -7.70
CA LYS A 136 1.19 -13.34 -8.06
C LYS A 136 0.58 -14.37 -7.12
N SER A 137 1.42 -15.06 -6.36
CA SER A 137 1.02 -16.08 -5.38
C SER A 137 1.92 -16.03 -4.14
N PRO A 138 1.50 -16.62 -3.02
CA PRO A 138 2.37 -16.83 -1.86
C PRO A 138 3.67 -17.57 -2.17
N ASP A 139 3.68 -18.46 -3.17
CA ASP A 139 4.83 -19.26 -3.57
C ASP A 139 5.93 -18.41 -4.23
N ASP A 140 5.62 -17.23 -4.73
CA ASP A 140 6.59 -16.34 -5.36
C ASP A 140 7.44 -15.58 -4.32
N ILE A 141 6.92 -15.43 -3.10
CA ILE A 141 7.57 -14.63 -2.04
C ILE A 141 8.98 -15.14 -1.68
N PRO A 142 9.22 -16.45 -1.51
CA PRO A 142 10.58 -16.94 -1.25
C PRO A 142 11.58 -16.59 -2.35
N ALA A 143 11.19 -16.62 -3.62
CA ALA A 143 12.03 -16.25 -4.74
C ALA A 143 12.29 -14.72 -4.77
N ALA A 144 11.28 -13.91 -4.50
CA ALA A 144 11.39 -12.46 -4.37
C ALA A 144 12.37 -12.05 -3.27
N LEU A 145 12.26 -12.66 -2.09
CA LEU A 145 13.20 -12.44 -0.98
C LEU A 145 14.63 -12.76 -1.37
N ARG A 146 14.88 -13.90 -2.00
CA ARG A 146 16.21 -14.28 -2.48
C ARG A 146 16.77 -13.30 -3.52
N LYS A 147 15.90 -12.83 -4.44
CA LYS A 147 16.30 -11.81 -5.42
C LYS A 147 16.72 -10.52 -4.72
N LEU A 148 15.91 -10.03 -3.78
CA LEU A 148 16.24 -8.85 -2.97
C LEU A 148 17.51 -9.07 -2.15
N GLY A 149 17.69 -10.25 -1.55
CA GLY A 149 18.90 -10.58 -0.80
C GLY A 149 20.18 -10.45 -1.63
N LYS A 150 20.14 -10.91 -2.90
CA LYS A 150 21.26 -10.74 -3.85
C LYS A 150 21.50 -9.27 -4.20
N LEU A 151 20.44 -8.52 -4.49
CA LEU A 151 20.53 -7.10 -4.87
C LEU A 151 21.03 -6.21 -3.73
N THR A 152 20.74 -6.58 -2.47
CA THR A 152 21.08 -5.78 -1.28
C THR A 152 22.30 -6.26 -0.53
N GLY A 153 22.90 -7.41 -0.93
CA GLY A 153 24.02 -8.04 -0.22
C GLY A 153 23.60 -8.75 1.09
N HIS A 154 22.28 -9.05 1.27
CA HIS A 154 21.74 -9.76 2.45
C HIS A 154 21.26 -11.18 2.10
N THR A 155 22.07 -11.92 1.36
CA THR A 155 21.72 -13.25 0.81
C THR A 155 21.39 -14.26 1.91
N ARG A 156 22.17 -14.28 3.00
CA ARG A 156 21.98 -15.26 4.09
C ARG A 156 20.66 -15.04 4.84
N GLU A 157 20.35 -13.80 5.16
CA GLU A 157 19.11 -13.41 5.85
C GLU A 157 17.89 -13.70 4.97
N ALA A 158 17.99 -13.36 3.69
CA ALA A 158 16.96 -13.64 2.70
C ALA A 158 16.72 -15.14 2.51
N ASP A 159 17.77 -15.96 2.41
CA ASP A 159 17.63 -17.42 2.27
C ASP A 159 16.98 -18.03 3.52
N SER A 160 17.38 -17.59 4.71
CA SER A 160 16.80 -18.04 5.98
C SER A 160 15.31 -17.74 6.04
N LEU A 161 14.90 -16.50 5.74
CA LEU A 161 13.50 -16.10 5.74
C LEU A 161 12.70 -16.81 4.66
N ALA A 162 13.23 -16.91 3.45
CA ALA A 162 12.62 -17.61 2.32
C ALA A 162 12.37 -19.10 2.64
N LEU A 163 13.32 -19.77 3.31
CA LEU A 163 13.16 -21.16 3.73
C LEU A 163 12.07 -21.30 4.81
N SER A 164 12.02 -20.39 5.77
CA SER A 164 10.99 -20.37 6.82
C SER A 164 9.59 -20.22 6.21
N ILE A 165 9.42 -19.26 5.28
CA ILE A 165 8.16 -19.04 4.59
C ILE A 165 7.78 -20.26 3.74
N SER A 166 8.73 -20.84 2.99
CA SER A 166 8.46 -22.04 2.18
C SER A 166 7.97 -23.20 3.03
N LYS A 167 8.57 -23.44 4.20
CA LYS A 167 8.14 -24.48 5.14
C LYS A 167 6.73 -24.22 5.67
N GLY A 168 6.43 -22.98 6.07
CA GLY A 168 5.10 -22.61 6.55
C GLY A 168 4.02 -22.76 5.48
N LEU A 169 4.32 -22.34 4.24
CA LEU A 169 3.41 -22.55 3.11
C LEU A 169 3.12 -24.03 2.83
N ALA A 170 4.15 -24.89 2.88
CA ALA A 170 3.98 -26.33 2.72
C ALA A 170 3.08 -26.94 3.81
N GLN A 171 3.22 -26.48 5.07
CA GLN A 171 2.36 -26.91 6.18
C GLN A 171 0.90 -26.50 5.93
N PHE A 172 0.63 -25.24 5.60
CA PHE A 172 -0.74 -24.78 5.30
C PHE A 172 -1.36 -25.52 4.13
N LYS A 173 -0.60 -25.77 3.06
CA LYS A 173 -1.09 -26.56 1.92
C LYS A 173 -1.46 -27.98 2.31
N THR A 174 -0.63 -28.63 3.11
CA THR A 174 -0.92 -29.98 3.63
C THR A 174 -2.19 -29.99 4.50
N GLU A 175 -2.39 -28.97 5.34
CA GLU A 175 -3.61 -28.82 6.13
C GLU A 175 -4.83 -28.56 5.25
N ALA A 176 -4.68 -27.70 4.23
CA ALA A 176 -5.74 -27.38 3.27
C ALA A 176 -6.16 -28.62 2.43
N GLU A 177 -5.24 -29.51 2.10
CA GLU A 177 -5.52 -30.78 1.38
C GLU A 177 -6.33 -31.76 2.24
N ARG A 178 -6.18 -31.73 3.55
CA ARG A 178 -6.94 -32.57 4.49
C ARG A 178 -8.40 -32.14 4.63
N GLN A 179 -8.74 -30.91 4.23
CA GLN A 179 -10.10 -30.39 4.27
C GLN A 179 -10.95 -31.03 3.16
N LYS A 180 -11.79 -31.98 3.53
CA LYS A 180 -12.69 -32.67 2.57
C LYS A 180 -13.76 -31.73 2.00
N ASN A 181 -14.31 -30.85 2.85
CA ASN A 181 -15.37 -29.89 2.51
C ASN A 181 -14.81 -28.47 2.66
N LYS A 182 -14.20 -27.92 1.61
CA LYS A 182 -13.66 -26.59 1.60
C LYS A 182 -14.80 -25.57 1.57
N LYS A 183 -14.88 -24.72 2.61
CA LYS A 183 -15.87 -23.65 2.68
C LYS A 183 -15.64 -22.63 1.56
N SER A 184 -16.75 -22.10 1.04
CA SER A 184 -16.74 -21.04 0.04
C SER A 184 -16.50 -19.68 0.70
N VAL A 185 -15.57 -18.91 0.14
CA VAL A 185 -15.10 -17.62 0.69
C VAL A 185 -15.30 -16.52 -0.33
N TYR A 186 -15.83 -15.40 0.12
CA TYR A 186 -15.88 -14.15 -0.61
C TYR A 186 -15.00 -13.11 0.11
N LEU A 187 -13.99 -12.60 -0.57
CA LEU A 187 -13.24 -11.43 -0.13
C LEU A 187 -13.80 -10.20 -0.83
N GLU A 188 -14.49 -9.34 -0.10
CA GLU A 188 -14.98 -8.05 -0.57
C GLU A 188 -13.84 -7.04 -0.47
N ILE A 189 -13.08 -6.86 -1.57
CA ILE A 189 -11.91 -5.97 -1.60
C ILE A 189 -12.34 -4.51 -1.59
N TRP A 190 -13.44 -4.20 -2.29
CA TRP A 190 -14.06 -2.88 -2.35
C TRP A 190 -15.56 -3.02 -2.51
N ASN A 191 -16.34 -2.04 -2.03
CA ASN A 191 -17.80 -2.13 -1.92
C ASN A 191 -18.59 -1.15 -2.79
N ASP A 192 -17.90 -0.27 -3.51
CA ASP A 192 -18.58 0.68 -4.43
C ASP A 192 -17.59 1.15 -5.53
N PRO A 193 -17.63 0.52 -6.72
CA PRO A 193 -18.33 -0.74 -7.03
C PRO A 193 -17.75 -1.95 -6.29
N PHE A 194 -18.47 -3.09 -6.31
CA PHE A 194 -17.99 -4.31 -5.64
C PHE A 194 -16.85 -4.96 -6.42
N TRP A 195 -15.73 -5.19 -5.75
CA TRP A 195 -14.55 -5.84 -6.32
C TRP A 195 -14.14 -7.06 -5.52
N THR A 196 -13.71 -8.09 -6.25
CA THR A 196 -13.15 -9.32 -5.69
C THR A 196 -11.98 -9.84 -6.51
N GLY A 197 -11.22 -10.79 -5.94
CA GLY A 197 -10.21 -11.53 -6.65
C GLY A 197 -10.81 -12.73 -7.38
N GLY A 198 -10.43 -12.92 -8.64
CA GLY A 198 -10.80 -14.08 -9.44
C GLY A 198 -9.69 -15.12 -9.52
N LYS A 199 -9.84 -16.05 -10.45
CA LYS A 199 -8.84 -17.10 -10.69
C LYS A 199 -7.50 -16.49 -11.10
N GLY A 200 -6.44 -16.90 -10.45
CA GLY A 200 -5.09 -16.37 -10.67
C GLY A 200 -4.75 -15.12 -9.85
N SER A 201 -5.67 -14.59 -9.03
CA SER A 201 -5.36 -13.52 -8.11
C SER A 201 -4.55 -14.01 -6.90
N TYR A 202 -3.75 -13.11 -6.34
CA TYR A 202 -3.04 -13.37 -5.08
C TYR A 202 -4.00 -13.75 -3.94
N THR A 203 -5.15 -13.07 -3.85
CA THR A 203 -6.17 -13.34 -2.83
C THR A 203 -6.80 -14.74 -2.98
N SER A 204 -7.00 -15.22 -4.22
CA SER A 204 -7.45 -16.58 -4.46
C SER A 204 -6.42 -17.60 -3.98
N ALA A 205 -5.15 -17.40 -4.28
CA ALA A 205 -4.08 -18.28 -3.81
C ALA A 205 -3.96 -18.29 -2.27
N LEU A 206 -4.18 -17.14 -1.59
CA LEU A 206 -4.24 -17.07 -0.12
C LEU A 206 -5.39 -17.90 0.44
N ILE A 207 -6.61 -17.77 -0.13
CA ILE A 207 -7.79 -18.56 0.28
C ILE A 207 -7.51 -20.05 0.13
N ALA A 208 -6.91 -20.46 -0.98
CA ALA A 208 -6.55 -21.85 -1.22
C ALA A 208 -5.55 -22.37 -0.18
N CYS A 209 -4.51 -21.62 0.15
CA CYS A 209 -3.55 -21.95 1.21
C CYS A 209 -4.22 -22.04 2.60
N ALA A 210 -5.24 -21.21 2.85
CA ALA A 210 -6.01 -21.24 4.09
C ALA A 210 -7.05 -22.38 4.14
N GLY A 211 -7.16 -23.19 3.10
CA GLY A 211 -8.08 -24.34 3.02
C GLY A 211 -9.48 -23.99 2.53
N GLY A 212 -9.73 -22.76 2.07
CA GLY A 212 -10.98 -22.32 1.50
C GLY A 212 -11.09 -22.54 -0.02
N ARG A 213 -12.25 -22.17 -0.56
CA ARG A 213 -12.53 -22.09 -1.99
C ARG A 213 -13.04 -20.69 -2.32
N ASN A 214 -12.31 -19.96 -3.14
CA ASN A 214 -12.72 -18.63 -3.55
C ASN A 214 -13.94 -18.69 -4.50
N ILE A 215 -15.01 -17.95 -4.21
CA ILE A 215 -16.17 -17.88 -5.13
C ILE A 215 -15.79 -17.18 -6.45
N GLY A 216 -14.80 -16.30 -6.43
CA GLY A 216 -14.31 -15.58 -7.60
C GLY A 216 -13.58 -16.44 -8.63
N ASP A 217 -13.18 -17.68 -8.28
CA ASP A 217 -12.45 -18.59 -9.20
C ASP A 217 -13.29 -19.06 -10.41
N ALA A 218 -14.58 -18.73 -10.40
CA ALA A 218 -15.45 -18.91 -11.58
C ALA A 218 -15.09 -17.96 -12.74
N VAL A 219 -14.25 -16.95 -12.52
CA VAL A 219 -13.88 -15.92 -13.50
C VAL A 219 -12.36 -15.90 -13.71
N GLU A 220 -11.95 -16.03 -14.98
CA GLU A 220 -10.55 -16.01 -15.44
C GLU A 220 -10.00 -14.57 -15.52
N LYS A 221 -10.03 -13.86 -14.39
CA LYS A 221 -9.44 -12.53 -14.21
C LYS A 221 -8.76 -12.46 -12.85
N GLU A 222 -7.69 -11.67 -12.73
CA GLU A 222 -7.05 -11.50 -11.42
C GLU A 222 -7.98 -10.73 -10.45
N TYR A 223 -8.52 -9.61 -10.89
CA TYR A 223 -9.49 -8.83 -10.12
C TYR A 223 -10.58 -8.32 -11.04
N PHE A 224 -11.81 -8.25 -10.54
CA PHE A 224 -12.95 -7.85 -11.35
C PHE A 224 -14.10 -7.31 -10.49
N GLU A 225 -14.92 -6.49 -11.15
CA GLU A 225 -16.17 -5.98 -10.60
C GLU A 225 -17.26 -7.02 -10.67
N ILE A 226 -18.07 -7.12 -9.60
CA ILE A 226 -19.19 -8.08 -9.49
C ILE A 226 -20.48 -7.37 -9.12
N SER A 227 -21.63 -8.02 -9.36
CA SER A 227 -22.92 -7.55 -8.88
C SER A 227 -23.31 -8.19 -7.54
N GLN A 228 -24.23 -7.56 -6.83
CA GLN A 228 -24.78 -8.09 -5.58
C GLN A 228 -25.51 -9.42 -5.81
N GLU A 229 -26.26 -9.52 -6.91
CA GLU A 229 -27.02 -10.70 -7.29
C GLU A 229 -26.08 -11.90 -7.48
N TRP A 230 -24.91 -11.66 -8.05
CA TRP A 230 -23.92 -12.72 -8.23
C TRP A 230 -23.42 -13.26 -6.87
N VAL A 231 -23.18 -12.38 -5.88
CA VAL A 231 -22.78 -12.82 -4.53
C VAL A 231 -23.92 -13.59 -3.84
N ILE A 232 -25.17 -13.13 -3.99
CA ILE A 232 -26.36 -13.79 -3.44
C ILE A 232 -26.51 -15.21 -4.06
N GLU A 233 -26.34 -15.33 -5.38
CA GLU A 233 -26.39 -16.62 -6.09
C GLU A 233 -25.32 -17.59 -5.59
N LYS A 234 -24.08 -17.12 -5.45
CA LYS A 234 -22.96 -17.96 -4.98
C LYS A 234 -23.07 -18.33 -3.50
N SER A 235 -23.83 -17.54 -2.72
CA SER A 235 -24.09 -17.75 -1.29
C SER A 235 -22.87 -18.23 -0.50
N PRO A 236 -21.78 -17.43 -0.42
CA PRO A 236 -20.56 -17.84 0.26
C PRO A 236 -20.83 -18.16 1.74
N GLU A 237 -20.04 -19.10 2.28
CA GLU A 237 -20.11 -19.52 3.69
C GLU A 237 -19.30 -18.59 4.61
N VAL A 238 -18.33 -17.85 4.04
CA VAL A 238 -17.50 -16.87 4.74
C VAL A 238 -17.38 -15.60 3.90
N ILE A 239 -17.57 -14.45 4.52
CA ILE A 239 -17.33 -13.13 3.91
C ILE A 239 -16.28 -12.39 4.75
N ALA A 240 -15.26 -11.84 4.09
CA ALA A 240 -14.28 -10.96 4.71
C ALA A 240 -14.23 -9.62 3.95
N CYS A 241 -14.49 -8.52 4.67
CA CYS A 241 -14.49 -7.17 4.13
C CYS A 241 -13.09 -6.57 4.28
N MET A 242 -12.44 -6.24 3.15
CA MET A 242 -11.07 -5.77 3.09
C MET A 242 -10.96 -4.24 2.88
N TYR A 243 -12.03 -3.54 3.10
CA TYR A 243 -12.09 -2.08 3.09
C TYR A 243 -12.47 -1.56 4.48
N MET A 244 -12.04 -0.34 4.77
CA MET A 244 -12.42 0.33 6.02
C MET A 244 -13.54 1.32 5.73
N ASP A 245 -14.71 1.09 6.32
CA ASP A 245 -15.71 2.14 6.44
C ASP A 245 -15.41 2.96 7.71
N LYS A 246 -15.25 4.27 7.53
CA LYS A 246 -14.95 5.20 8.65
C LYS A 246 -16.20 5.49 9.51
N LYS A 247 -17.41 5.16 9.03
CA LYS A 247 -18.67 5.53 9.66
C LYS A 247 -19.35 4.37 10.37
N SER A 248 -19.10 3.13 9.94
CA SER A 248 -19.76 1.92 10.44
C SER A 248 -18.86 0.71 10.29
N SER A 249 -19.21 -0.39 10.96
CA SER A 249 -18.61 -1.70 10.71
C SER A 249 -18.96 -2.15 9.29
N ALA A 250 -17.95 -2.55 8.50
CA ALA A 250 -18.18 -3.10 7.16
C ALA A 250 -18.99 -4.41 7.25
N ALA A 251 -18.79 -5.20 8.30
CA ALA A 251 -19.58 -6.41 8.56
C ALA A 251 -21.04 -6.09 8.81
N ASP A 252 -21.34 -5.04 9.61
CA ASP A 252 -22.73 -4.61 9.85
C ASP A 252 -23.38 -4.12 8.56
N ASN A 253 -22.65 -3.40 7.72
CA ASN A 253 -23.15 -2.96 6.41
C ASN A 253 -23.49 -4.16 5.52
N VAL A 254 -22.66 -5.18 5.49
CA VAL A 254 -22.91 -6.42 4.74
C VAL A 254 -24.12 -7.16 5.28
N ILE A 255 -24.21 -7.33 6.60
CA ILE A 255 -25.31 -8.05 7.25
C ILE A 255 -26.68 -7.38 6.98
N ASN A 256 -26.71 -6.05 6.98
CA ASN A 256 -27.94 -5.27 6.77
C ASN A 256 -28.21 -4.91 5.30
N ARG A 257 -27.38 -5.36 4.36
CA ARG A 257 -27.54 -5.07 2.94
C ARG A 257 -28.79 -5.75 2.37
N PRO A 258 -29.65 -5.02 1.63
CA PRO A 258 -30.86 -5.59 1.06
C PRO A 258 -30.61 -6.87 0.26
N GLY A 259 -31.41 -7.92 0.51
CA GLY A 259 -31.27 -9.22 -0.16
C GLY A 259 -30.20 -10.15 0.38
N TRP A 260 -29.26 -9.69 1.19
CA TRP A 260 -28.12 -10.50 1.66
C TRP A 260 -28.44 -11.43 2.84
N HIS A 261 -29.58 -11.26 3.49
CA HIS A 261 -30.04 -12.12 4.58
C HIS A 261 -30.16 -13.62 4.19
N SER A 262 -30.25 -13.93 2.89
CA SER A 262 -30.30 -15.30 2.37
C SER A 262 -28.92 -15.97 2.26
N ILE A 263 -27.81 -15.20 2.26
CA ILE A 263 -26.45 -15.68 2.12
C ILE A 263 -26.03 -16.51 3.34
N ALA A 264 -25.40 -17.66 3.13
CA ALA A 264 -24.96 -18.56 4.18
C ALA A 264 -24.09 -17.86 5.25
N ALA A 265 -23.12 -17.07 4.83
CA ALA A 265 -22.25 -16.32 5.75
C ALA A 265 -23.04 -15.36 6.65
N VAL A 266 -24.06 -14.68 6.12
CA VAL A 266 -24.89 -13.76 6.90
C VAL A 266 -25.76 -14.53 7.89
N LYS A 267 -26.41 -15.62 7.46
CA LYS A 267 -27.21 -16.50 8.33
C LYS A 267 -26.40 -17.06 9.50
N HIS A 268 -25.15 -17.45 9.24
CA HIS A 268 -24.30 -18.08 10.24
C HIS A 268 -23.32 -17.11 10.94
N ARG A 269 -23.48 -15.80 10.71
CA ARG A 269 -22.63 -14.74 11.30
C ARG A 269 -21.15 -14.93 11.02
N GLN A 270 -20.81 -15.40 9.81
CA GLN A 270 -19.44 -15.59 9.32
C GLN A 270 -19.03 -14.42 8.41
N VAL A 271 -19.26 -13.20 8.89
CA VAL A 271 -18.90 -11.94 8.22
C VAL A 271 -17.88 -11.22 9.08
N TYR A 272 -16.73 -10.90 8.49
CA TYR A 272 -15.55 -10.38 9.20
C TYR A 272 -15.07 -9.06 8.58
N ASP A 273 -14.72 -8.08 9.40
CA ASP A 273 -14.16 -6.77 8.98
C ASP A 273 -12.99 -6.28 9.84
N ARG A 274 -12.68 -6.99 10.93
CA ARG A 274 -11.56 -6.66 11.81
C ARG A 274 -10.30 -7.39 11.36
N LEU A 275 -9.77 -6.95 10.22
CA LEU A 275 -8.65 -7.56 9.54
C LEU A 275 -7.52 -6.54 9.36
N ASP A 276 -6.27 -7.01 9.45
CA ASP A 276 -5.16 -6.25 8.86
C ASP A 276 -5.12 -6.52 7.35
N ASN A 277 -5.77 -5.65 6.57
CA ASN A 277 -5.87 -5.78 5.12
C ASN A 277 -4.49 -5.88 4.43
N ASN A 278 -3.45 -5.36 5.07
CA ASN A 278 -2.09 -5.43 4.54
C ASN A 278 -1.57 -6.87 4.46
N LEU A 279 -2.04 -7.77 5.35
CA LEU A 279 -1.68 -9.19 5.30
C LEU A 279 -2.24 -9.93 4.07
N PHE A 280 -3.33 -9.41 3.49
CA PHE A 280 -4.05 -10.04 2.38
C PHE A 280 -3.78 -9.38 1.03
N LEU A 281 -3.44 -8.08 1.03
CA LEU A 281 -3.26 -7.28 -0.18
C LEU A 281 -1.79 -6.99 -0.50
N ARG A 282 -0.87 -7.35 0.41
CA ARG A 282 0.57 -7.15 0.22
C ARG A 282 1.29 -8.51 0.18
N PRO A 283 1.67 -9.00 -0.99
CA PRO A 283 2.52 -10.19 -1.10
C PRO A 283 3.88 -9.93 -0.43
N GLY A 284 4.02 -10.31 0.84
CA GLY A 284 5.16 -9.91 1.65
C GLY A 284 5.56 -10.92 2.72
N PRO A 285 6.55 -10.59 3.57
CA PRO A 285 7.13 -11.52 4.53
C PRO A 285 6.15 -12.00 5.61
N ARG A 286 5.02 -11.28 5.80
CA ARG A 286 3.97 -11.63 6.77
C ARG A 286 2.88 -12.54 6.19
N VAL A 287 3.12 -13.16 5.04
CA VAL A 287 2.12 -13.99 4.33
C VAL A 287 1.55 -15.13 5.20
N LEU A 288 2.38 -15.75 6.03
CA LEU A 288 1.93 -16.85 6.91
C LEU A 288 0.94 -16.37 7.98
N GLU A 289 1.09 -15.14 8.46
CA GLU A 289 0.12 -14.50 9.40
C GLU A 289 -1.23 -14.29 8.71
N GLY A 290 -1.22 -13.81 7.46
CA GLY A 290 -2.42 -13.64 6.65
C GLY A 290 -3.15 -14.96 6.40
N ILE A 291 -2.43 -16.01 5.99
CA ILE A 291 -2.99 -17.36 5.80
C ILE A 291 -3.58 -17.89 7.11
N ALA A 292 -2.86 -17.75 8.22
CA ALA A 292 -3.34 -18.20 9.53
C ALA A 292 -4.60 -17.45 9.97
N GLN A 293 -4.70 -16.14 9.67
CA GLN A 293 -5.89 -15.36 9.98
C GLN A 293 -7.08 -15.81 9.12
N LEU A 294 -6.91 -16.00 7.82
CA LEU A 294 -7.94 -16.56 6.93
C LEU A 294 -8.38 -17.95 7.38
N HIS A 295 -7.44 -18.82 7.72
CA HIS A 295 -7.76 -20.17 8.19
C HIS A 295 -8.66 -20.14 9.42
N ARG A 296 -8.35 -19.29 10.42
CA ARG A 296 -9.20 -19.11 11.62
C ARG A 296 -10.60 -18.57 11.32
N MET A 297 -10.76 -17.77 10.27
CA MET A 297 -12.09 -17.30 9.84
C MET A 297 -12.86 -18.38 9.12
N ILE A 298 -12.19 -19.15 8.28
CA ILE A 298 -12.80 -20.25 7.53
C ILE A 298 -13.19 -21.39 8.47
N TYR A 299 -12.32 -21.72 9.42
CA TYR A 299 -12.48 -22.81 10.40
C TYR A 299 -12.32 -22.26 11.83
N PRO A 300 -13.32 -21.50 12.32
CA PRO A 300 -13.26 -21.02 13.70
C PRO A 300 -13.25 -22.21 14.65
N VAL A 301 -12.32 -22.19 15.62
CA VAL A 301 -12.34 -23.15 16.73
C VAL A 301 -13.62 -22.88 17.52
N GLU A 302 -14.51 -23.84 17.59
CA GLU A 302 -15.68 -23.75 18.44
C GLU A 302 -15.18 -23.48 19.89
N ARG A 303 -15.46 -22.28 20.39
CA ARG A 303 -15.30 -22.05 21.82
C ARG A 303 -16.28 -22.98 22.50
N ALA A 304 -15.77 -23.96 23.23
CA ALA A 304 -16.60 -24.70 24.17
C ALA A 304 -17.44 -23.67 24.94
N ALA A 305 -18.74 -23.82 24.87
CA ALA A 305 -19.65 -22.96 25.62
C ALA A 305 -19.26 -23.07 27.13
N PRO A 306 -19.25 -21.91 27.85
CA PRO A 306 -18.92 -21.92 29.26
C PRO A 306 -19.93 -22.73 30.10
#